data_403c07c3f2e8efd8b8f9f64f19e6dcb1
#
_entry.id   403c07c3f2e8efd8b8f9f64f19e6dcb1
#
_cell.length_a   1.000
_cell.length_b   1.000
_cell.length_c   1.000
_cell.angle_alpha   90.00
_cell.angle_beta   90.00
_cell.angle_gamma   90.00
#
_symmetry.space_group_name_H-M   'P 1'
#
loop_
_entity.id
_entity.type
_entity.pdbx_description
1 polymer ?
#
loop_
_entity_poly.entity_id
_entity_poly.type
_entity_poly.pdbx_seq_one_letter_code
_entity_poly.pdbx_strand_id
1 'polypeptide(L)' 'MKIILPDKTTRETGSDPVSVEALVRGLGFDPIELIVARNGTLVTEDAVVAGDDEIRIIRIAHGG' A
#
# COMPACT_ATOMS: atom_id res chain seq x y z
N MET A 1 1.64 -2.69 -10.82
CA MET A 1 0.88 -1.77 -9.96
C MET A 1 1.69 -0.52 -9.68
N LYS A 2 1.03 0.59 -9.58
CA LYS A 2 1.67 1.86 -9.19
C LYS A 2 1.51 2.05 -7.69
N ILE A 3 2.62 2.22 -6.99
CA ILE A 3 2.61 2.39 -5.54
C ILE A 3 3.06 3.81 -5.21
N ILE A 4 2.22 4.56 -4.51
CA ILE A 4 2.56 5.90 -4.03
C ILE A 4 2.93 5.76 -2.56
N LEU A 5 4.20 6.02 -2.25
CA LEU A 5 4.76 5.84 -0.91
C LEU A 5 4.41 7.03 0.00
N PRO A 6 4.60 6.90 1.32
CA PRO A 6 4.28 7.99 2.26
C PRO A 6 5.03 9.29 1.99
N ASP A 7 6.22 9.21 1.41
CA ASP A 7 7.01 10.39 1.02
C ASP A 7 6.60 10.95 -0.34
N LYS A 8 5.51 10.41 -0.92
CA LYS A 8 4.95 10.80 -2.22
C LYS A 8 5.78 10.37 -3.42
N THR A 9 6.84 9.59 -3.22
CA THR A 9 7.53 8.97 -4.35
C THR A 9 6.69 7.80 -4.87
N THR A 10 6.93 7.41 -6.12
CA THR A 10 6.17 6.37 -6.80
C THR A 10 7.08 5.19 -7.12
N ARG A 11 6.55 3.98 -6.96
CA ARG A 11 7.21 2.76 -7.41
C ARG A 11 6.29 1.96 -8.30
N GLU A 12 6.88 1.27 -9.27
CA GLU A 12 6.18 0.28 -10.06
C GLU A 12 6.53 -1.11 -9.55
N THR A 13 5.52 -1.96 -9.43
CA THR A 13 5.70 -3.36 -9.06
C THR A 13 5.02 -4.25 -10.09
N GLY A 14 5.21 -5.56 -9.96
CA GLY A 14 4.53 -6.52 -10.82
C GLY A 14 3.02 -6.45 -10.66
N SER A 15 2.31 -7.13 -11.57
CA SER A 15 0.85 -7.11 -11.59
C SER A 15 0.22 -8.36 -10.99
N ASP A 16 1.00 -9.29 -10.45
CA ASP A 16 0.46 -10.49 -9.84
C ASP A 16 -0.31 -10.17 -8.57
N PRO A 17 -1.40 -10.90 -8.30
CA PRO A 17 -2.19 -10.66 -7.08
C PRO A 17 -1.35 -10.84 -5.82
N VAL A 18 -1.53 -9.91 -4.88
CA VAL A 18 -0.82 -9.94 -3.61
C VAL A 18 -1.70 -9.27 -2.56
N SER A 19 -1.63 -9.73 -1.31
CA SER A 19 -2.33 -9.04 -0.23
C SER A 19 -1.66 -7.71 0.07
N VAL A 20 -2.45 -6.76 0.56
CA VAL A 20 -1.91 -5.47 0.99
C VAL A 20 -0.82 -5.68 2.05
N GLU A 21 -1.05 -6.60 3.00
CA GLU A 21 -0.05 -6.90 4.03
C GLU A 21 1.27 -7.34 3.40
N ALA A 22 1.23 -8.32 2.50
CA ALA A 22 2.45 -8.82 1.87
C ALA A 22 3.15 -7.73 1.06
N LEU A 23 2.37 -6.90 0.37
CA LEU A 23 2.92 -5.81 -0.43
C LEU A 23 3.67 -4.81 0.44
N VAL A 24 3.06 -4.31 1.52
CA VAL A 24 3.69 -3.29 2.36
C VAL A 24 4.87 -3.85 3.13
N ARG A 25 4.80 -5.10 3.59
CA ARG A 25 5.94 -5.74 4.26
C ARG A 25 7.12 -5.90 3.30
N GLY A 26 6.83 -6.26 2.05
CA GLY A 26 7.88 -6.36 1.03
C GLY A 26 8.55 -5.03 0.72
N LEU A 27 7.86 -3.92 0.97
CA LEU A 27 8.42 -2.58 0.80
C LEU A 27 9.15 -2.08 2.05
N GLY A 28 9.15 -2.87 3.12
CA GLY A 28 9.83 -2.52 4.36
C GLY A 28 8.98 -1.79 5.39
N PHE A 29 7.67 -1.80 5.22
CA PHE A 29 6.75 -1.13 6.15
C PHE A 29 6.06 -2.13 7.07
N ASP A 30 5.62 -1.64 8.22
CA ASP A 30 4.78 -2.39 9.15
C ASP A 30 3.32 -2.02 8.86
N PRO A 31 2.46 -2.98 8.47
CA PRO A 31 1.07 -2.67 8.13
C PRO A 31 0.29 -1.98 9.23
N ILE A 32 0.64 -2.22 10.50
CA ILE A 32 -0.09 -1.64 11.63
C ILE A 32 0.08 -0.12 11.70
N GLU A 33 1.10 0.43 11.05
CA GLU A 33 1.39 1.86 11.08
C GLU A 33 0.86 2.59 9.85
N LEU A 34 0.09 1.89 9.00
CA LEU A 34 -0.28 2.42 7.70
C LEU A 34 -1.78 2.38 7.46
N ILE A 35 -2.21 3.30 6.60
CA ILE A 35 -3.51 3.24 5.93
C ILE A 35 -3.20 3.07 4.45
N VAL A 36 -3.91 2.16 3.80
CA VAL A 36 -3.70 1.89 2.38
C VAL A 36 -5.00 2.15 1.62
N ALA A 37 -4.88 2.84 0.49
CA ALA A 37 -5.99 3.07 -0.42
C ALA A 37 -5.69 2.38 -1.75
N ARG A 38 -6.69 1.70 -2.31
CA ARG A 38 -6.63 1.10 -3.64
C ARG A 38 -7.57 1.87 -4.54
N ASN A 39 -7.00 2.49 -5.58
CA ASN A 39 -7.80 3.26 -6.54
C ASN A 39 -8.70 4.29 -5.85
N GLY A 40 -8.16 4.93 -4.80
CA GLY A 40 -8.85 5.98 -4.07
C GLY A 40 -9.76 5.51 -2.94
N THR A 41 -9.88 4.21 -2.71
CA THR A 41 -10.74 3.65 -1.66
C THR A 41 -9.89 2.96 -0.60
N LEU A 42 -10.13 3.27 0.66
CA LEU A 42 -9.41 2.62 1.76
C LEU A 42 -9.72 1.13 1.79
N VAL A 43 -8.68 0.33 2.01
CA VAL A 43 -8.79 -1.13 2.08
C VAL A 43 -8.04 -1.63 3.32
N THR A 44 -8.40 -2.84 3.75
CA THR A 44 -7.74 -3.49 4.88
C THR A 44 -6.53 -4.28 4.39
N GLU A 45 -5.69 -4.73 5.33
CA GLU A 45 -4.44 -5.43 5.00
C GLU A 45 -4.67 -6.79 4.34
N ASP A 46 -5.84 -7.37 4.48
CA ASP A 46 -6.17 -8.64 3.85
C ASP A 46 -6.76 -8.49 2.45
N ALA A 47 -6.97 -7.27 1.99
CA ALA A 47 -7.43 -7.04 0.62
C ALA A 47 -6.35 -7.50 -0.37
N VAL A 48 -6.79 -8.00 -1.52
CA VAL A 48 -5.89 -8.42 -2.60
C VAL A 48 -5.84 -7.33 -3.66
N VAL A 49 -4.63 -6.96 -4.05
CA VAL A 49 -4.39 -5.95 -5.08
C VAL A 49 -3.66 -6.61 -6.24
N ALA A 50 -3.85 -6.12 -7.46
CA ALA A 50 -3.28 -6.76 -8.65
C ALA A 50 -3.41 -5.83 -9.86
N GLY A 51 -2.79 -6.24 -10.97
CA GLY A 51 -2.99 -5.62 -12.26
C GLY A 51 -2.50 -4.18 -12.31
N ASP A 52 -3.39 -3.28 -12.72
CA ASP A 52 -3.10 -1.87 -12.86
C ASP A 52 -3.57 -1.04 -11.66
N ASP A 53 -3.79 -1.69 -10.51
CA ASP A 53 -4.22 -0.98 -9.31
C ASP A 53 -3.24 0.13 -8.95
N GLU A 54 -3.78 1.24 -8.48
CA GLU A 54 -2.99 2.32 -7.90
C GLU A 54 -3.14 2.24 -6.39
N ILE A 55 -2.01 2.03 -5.72
CA ILE A 55 -1.97 1.82 -4.28
C ILE A 55 -1.30 3.02 -3.64
N ARG A 56 -1.99 3.66 -2.71
CA ARG A 56 -1.43 4.76 -1.95
C ARG A 56 -1.22 4.32 -0.51
N ILE A 57 -0.01 4.51 -0.02
CA ILE A 57 0.37 4.16 1.35
C ILE A 57 0.49 5.44 2.15
N ILE A 58 -0.27 5.53 3.23
CA ILE A 58 -0.31 6.70 4.10
C ILE A 58 0.16 6.26 5.48
N ARG A 59 1.15 6.95 6.02
CA ARG A 59 1.62 6.66 7.38
C ARG A 59 0.72 7.33 8.39
N ILE A 60 0.29 6.56 9.39
CA ILE A 60 -0.51 7.11 10.48
C ILE A 60 0.42 7.89 11.38
N ALA A 61 0.09 9.16 11.63
CA ALA A 61 0.85 9.96 12.56
C ALA A 61 0.51 9.54 13.99
N HIS A 62 1.52 9.15 14.74
CA HIS A 62 1.35 8.90 16.17
C HIS A 62 1.44 10.23 16.87
N GLY A 63 0.35 10.65 17.48
CA GLY A 63 0.33 11.86 18.24
C GLY A 63 1.20 11.76 19.49
N GLY A 64 2.19 12.48 19.55
CA GLY A 64 2.94 12.65 20.77
C GLY A 64 4.13 11.99 20.99
#